data_cba98edc97b27162038070e2752bd0e9
#
_entry.id   cba98edc97b27162038070e2752bd0e9
#
_cell.length_a   1.000
_cell.length_b   1.000
_cell.length_c   1.000
_cell.angle_alpha   90.00
_cell.angle_beta   90.00
_cell.angle_gamma   90.00
#
_symmetry.space_group_name_H-M   'P 1'
#
loop_
_entity.id
_entity.type
_entity.pdbx_description
1 polymer ?
#
loop_
_entity_poly.entity_id
_entity_poly.type
_entity_poly.pdbx_seq_one_letter_code
_entity_poly.pdbx_strand_id
1 'polypeptide(L)'
;QMCIRDRFVFAANVMGELGAFYEKIPIWDSLLHTVNGFICAGVGFGLTDILNRSERVKLSLSPMFVCLFSFCFSMTVGVVWEFFEFGADMLFEKDMQKDTVITAIHSGLISGKPNVIMHIRDITSTVVNGENLGINGYLDIGLIDTMKDLLVNFVGAVVFDTIGWFYLKGRS
;
A
#
# COMPACT_ATOMS: atom_id res chain seq x y z
N GLN A 1 -21.35 -9.87 -16.90
CA GLN A 1 -19.89 -10.11 -17.10
C GLN A 1 -19.17 -9.57 -15.87
N MET A 2 -18.59 -10.46 -15.07
CA MET A 2 -17.70 -10.07 -13.98
C MET A 2 -16.51 -9.31 -14.56
N CYS A 3 -16.24 -8.12 -14.05
CA CYS A 3 -15.13 -7.28 -14.52
C CYS A 3 -13.79 -7.99 -14.32
N ILE A 4 -12.81 -7.76 -15.19
CA ILE A 4 -11.44 -8.33 -15.06
C ILE A 4 -10.85 -8.02 -13.68
N ARG A 5 -11.11 -6.82 -13.17
CA ARG A 5 -10.73 -6.39 -11.82
C ARG A 5 -11.28 -7.31 -10.74
N ASP A 6 -12.59 -7.63 -10.79
CA ASP A 6 -13.25 -8.45 -9.77
C ASP A 6 -12.70 -9.88 -9.77
N ARG A 7 -12.37 -10.40 -10.95
CA ARG A 7 -11.70 -11.71 -11.11
C ARG A 7 -10.28 -11.68 -10.56
N PHE A 8 -9.54 -10.59 -10.79
CA PHE A 8 -8.19 -10.44 -10.27
C PHE A 8 -8.18 -10.39 -8.74
N VAL A 9 -9.01 -9.52 -8.14
CA VAL A 9 -9.12 -9.39 -6.68
C VAL A 9 -9.56 -10.72 -6.05
N PHE A 10 -10.57 -11.37 -6.63
CA PHE A 10 -11.03 -12.68 -6.15
C PHE A 10 -9.94 -13.75 -6.25
N ALA A 11 -9.28 -13.88 -7.42
CA ALA A 11 -8.21 -14.85 -7.62
C ALA A 11 -7.02 -14.58 -6.69
N ALA A 12 -6.65 -13.32 -6.48
CA ALA A 12 -5.57 -12.91 -5.60
C ALA A 12 -5.84 -13.31 -4.15
N ASN A 13 -7.04 -13.03 -3.62
CA ASN A 13 -7.43 -13.42 -2.28
C ASN A 13 -7.55 -14.94 -2.13
N VAL A 14 -8.21 -15.61 -3.07
CA VAL A 14 -8.35 -17.08 -3.04
C VAL A 14 -6.99 -17.77 -3.12
N MET A 15 -6.11 -17.34 -4.00
CA MET A 15 -4.76 -17.91 -4.11
C MET A 15 -3.90 -17.52 -2.91
N GLY A 16 -4.03 -16.30 -2.40
CA GLY A 16 -3.32 -15.81 -1.23
C GLY A 16 -3.64 -16.62 0.01
N GLU A 17 -4.92 -16.74 0.37
CA GLU A 17 -5.36 -17.44 1.60
C GLU A 17 -5.39 -18.96 1.42
N LEU A 18 -6.14 -19.50 0.42
CA LEU A 18 -6.26 -20.94 0.24
C LEU A 18 -4.98 -21.62 -0.25
N GLY A 19 -4.16 -20.90 -1.01
CA GLY A 19 -2.85 -21.37 -1.47
C GLY A 19 -1.71 -21.13 -0.49
N ALA A 20 -1.95 -20.39 0.58
CA ALA A 20 -0.93 -19.90 1.51
C ALA A 20 0.22 -19.16 0.79
N PHE A 21 -0.10 -18.36 -0.26
CA PHE A 21 0.93 -17.65 -1.04
C PHE A 21 1.52 -16.49 -0.27
N TYR A 22 0.77 -15.88 0.63
CA TYR A 22 1.30 -14.86 1.56
C TYR A 22 2.44 -15.40 2.43
N GLU A 23 2.40 -16.70 2.78
CA GLU A 23 3.47 -17.34 3.58
C GLU A 23 4.60 -17.90 2.70
N LYS A 24 4.25 -18.44 1.52
CA LYS A 24 5.21 -19.14 0.64
C LYS A 24 5.99 -18.23 -0.29
N ILE A 25 5.42 -17.09 -0.67
CA ILE A 25 6.00 -16.17 -1.65
C ILE A 25 6.18 -14.81 -1.01
N PRO A 26 7.38 -14.48 -0.50
CA PRO A 26 7.63 -13.23 0.24
C PRO A 26 7.29 -11.92 -0.51
N ILE A 27 7.24 -11.98 -1.85
CA ILE A 27 6.93 -10.82 -2.71
C ILE A 27 5.47 -10.77 -3.15
N TRP A 28 4.63 -11.74 -2.73
CA TRP A 28 3.25 -11.87 -3.21
C TRP A 28 2.43 -10.64 -2.91
N ASP A 29 2.46 -10.22 -1.68
CA ASP A 29 1.77 -9.04 -1.18
C ASP A 29 2.20 -7.76 -1.91
N SER A 30 3.50 -7.47 -1.95
CA SER A 30 4.06 -6.34 -2.69
C SER A 30 3.69 -6.35 -4.18
N LEU A 31 3.59 -7.53 -4.79
CA LEU A 31 3.14 -7.66 -6.17
C LEU A 31 1.66 -7.26 -6.31
N LEU A 32 0.81 -7.69 -5.38
CA LEU A 32 -0.61 -7.35 -5.38
C LEU A 32 -0.82 -5.85 -5.21
N HIS A 33 -0.14 -5.22 -4.26
CA HIS A 33 -0.20 -3.77 -4.05
C HIS A 33 0.31 -2.98 -5.26
N THR A 34 1.41 -3.42 -5.91
CA THR A 34 1.92 -2.79 -7.13
C THR A 34 0.92 -2.87 -8.28
N VAL A 35 0.36 -4.05 -8.54
CA VAL A 35 -0.63 -4.26 -9.61
C VAL A 35 -1.93 -3.52 -9.30
N ASN A 36 -2.36 -3.51 -8.05
CA ASN A 36 -3.53 -2.75 -7.62
C ASN A 36 -3.33 -1.24 -7.83
N GLY A 37 -2.17 -0.70 -7.46
CA GLY A 37 -1.80 0.68 -7.72
C GLY A 37 -1.87 1.05 -9.21
N PHE A 38 -1.34 0.20 -10.06
CA PHE A 38 -1.41 0.35 -11.52
C PHE A 38 -2.86 0.33 -12.03
N ILE A 39 -3.68 -0.64 -11.59
CA ILE A 39 -5.08 -0.77 -12.01
C ILE A 39 -5.92 0.40 -11.51
N CYS A 40 -5.76 0.82 -10.26
CA CYS A 40 -6.51 1.94 -9.68
C CYS A 40 -6.16 3.27 -10.37
N ALA A 41 -4.89 3.48 -10.72
CA ALA A 41 -4.50 4.60 -11.56
C ALA A 41 -5.22 4.56 -12.92
N GLY A 42 -5.29 3.38 -13.55
CA GLY A 42 -6.05 3.19 -14.79
C GLY A 42 -7.54 3.54 -14.66
N VAL A 43 -8.15 3.20 -13.53
CA VAL A 43 -9.55 3.58 -13.24
C VAL A 43 -9.69 5.10 -13.09
N GLY A 44 -8.82 5.75 -12.31
CA GLY A 44 -8.81 7.20 -12.13
C GLY A 44 -8.62 7.94 -13.46
N PHE A 45 -7.68 7.46 -14.29
CA PHE A 45 -7.44 7.97 -15.62
C PHE A 45 -8.68 7.83 -16.52
N GLY A 46 -9.30 6.66 -16.56
CA GLY A 46 -10.52 6.40 -17.34
C GLY A 46 -11.69 7.29 -16.92
N LEU A 47 -11.88 7.51 -15.62
CA LEU A 47 -12.91 8.40 -15.09
C LEU A 47 -12.71 9.85 -15.60
N THR A 48 -11.48 10.37 -15.52
CA THR A 48 -11.17 11.71 -15.99
C THR A 48 -11.26 11.83 -17.51
N ASP A 49 -10.84 10.82 -18.28
CA ASP A 49 -10.96 10.83 -19.76
C ASP A 49 -12.45 10.81 -20.20
N ILE A 50 -13.31 10.04 -19.53
CA ILE A 50 -14.75 10.02 -19.77
C ILE A 50 -15.37 11.41 -19.48
N LEU A 51 -15.01 12.02 -18.34
CA LEU A 51 -15.49 13.36 -18.00
C LEU A 51 -15.02 14.42 -19.00
N ASN A 52 -13.79 14.32 -19.46
CA ASN A 52 -13.18 15.25 -20.41
C ASN A 52 -13.81 15.17 -21.82
N ARG A 53 -14.39 14.01 -22.17
CA ARG A 53 -15.09 13.80 -23.45
C ARG A 53 -16.60 14.04 -23.36
N SER A 54 -17.13 14.27 -22.18
CA SER A 54 -18.56 14.45 -21.98
C SER A 54 -19.02 15.80 -22.48
N GLU A 55 -19.96 15.81 -23.42
CA GLU A 55 -20.60 17.05 -23.90
C GLU A 55 -21.43 17.78 -22.83
N ARG A 56 -21.83 17.04 -21.77
CA ARG A 56 -22.60 17.61 -20.65
C ARG A 56 -21.73 18.40 -19.68
N VAL A 57 -20.46 17.99 -19.54
CA VAL A 57 -19.50 18.62 -18.64
C VAL A 57 -18.38 19.17 -19.52
N LYS A 58 -18.46 20.45 -19.88
CA LYS A 58 -17.45 21.09 -20.75
C LYS A 58 -16.15 21.32 -19.98
N LEU A 59 -15.46 20.22 -19.66
CA LEU A 59 -14.13 20.25 -19.06
C LEU A 59 -13.09 20.07 -20.17
N SER A 60 -12.06 20.89 -20.16
CA SER A 60 -10.84 20.66 -20.96
C SER A 60 -9.68 20.46 -20.00
N LEU A 61 -9.57 19.26 -19.49
CA LEU A 61 -8.52 18.91 -18.52
C LEU A 61 -7.19 18.71 -19.27
N SER A 62 -6.14 19.33 -18.74
CA SER A 62 -4.80 19.14 -19.30
C SER A 62 -4.32 17.69 -19.04
N PRO A 63 -3.42 17.14 -19.90
CA PRO A 63 -2.83 15.81 -19.66
C PRO A 63 -2.20 15.69 -18.28
N MET A 64 -1.58 16.75 -17.78
CA MET A 64 -0.99 16.78 -16.44
C MET A 64 -2.04 16.60 -15.34
N PHE A 65 -3.19 17.25 -15.47
CA PHE A 65 -4.26 17.13 -14.51
C PHE A 65 -4.84 15.70 -14.49
N VAL A 66 -5.03 15.10 -15.67
CA VAL A 66 -5.54 13.73 -15.80
C VAL A 66 -4.61 12.74 -15.08
N CYS A 67 -3.30 12.84 -15.32
CA CYS A 67 -2.31 11.97 -14.64
C CYS A 67 -2.27 12.26 -13.13
N LEU A 68 -2.26 13.51 -12.70
CA LEU A 68 -2.26 13.84 -11.28
C LEU A 68 -3.51 13.30 -10.56
N PHE A 69 -4.68 13.43 -11.17
CA PHE A 69 -5.92 12.87 -10.59
C PHE A 69 -5.86 11.34 -10.52
N SER A 70 -5.40 10.69 -11.59
CA SER A 70 -5.19 9.25 -11.67
C SER A 70 -4.29 8.75 -10.53
N PHE A 71 -3.16 9.41 -10.36
CA PHE A 71 -2.21 9.14 -9.27
C PHE A 71 -2.87 9.30 -7.88
N CYS A 72 -3.49 10.45 -7.63
CA CYS A 72 -4.16 10.72 -6.35
C CYS A 72 -5.27 9.72 -6.06
N PHE A 73 -6.05 9.34 -7.08
CA PHE A 73 -7.09 8.32 -6.96
C PHE A 73 -6.50 6.97 -6.52
N SER A 74 -5.44 6.52 -7.19
CA SER A 74 -4.75 5.28 -6.84
C SER A 74 -4.21 5.30 -5.41
N MET A 75 -3.52 6.37 -5.04
CA MET A 75 -2.97 6.51 -3.68
C MET A 75 -4.07 6.54 -2.61
N THR A 76 -5.20 7.19 -2.89
CA THR A 76 -6.35 7.20 -1.97
C THR A 76 -6.90 5.80 -1.76
N VAL A 77 -7.04 5.00 -2.82
CA VAL A 77 -7.51 3.62 -2.70
C VAL A 77 -6.52 2.78 -1.88
N GLY A 78 -5.22 2.94 -2.12
CA GLY A 78 -4.17 2.27 -1.34
C GLY A 78 -4.26 2.61 0.16
N VAL A 79 -4.32 3.89 0.50
CA VAL A 79 -4.45 4.34 1.90
C VAL A 79 -5.73 3.82 2.57
N VAL A 80 -6.88 3.80 1.86
CA VAL A 80 -8.12 3.24 2.39
C VAL A 80 -7.99 1.75 2.65
N TRP A 81 -7.23 1.04 1.82
CA TRP A 81 -6.95 -0.38 2.05
C TRP A 81 -6.12 -0.59 3.32
N GLU A 82 -5.04 0.18 3.52
CA GLU A 82 -4.24 0.12 4.77
C GLU A 82 -5.09 0.42 6.03
N PHE A 83 -6.04 1.37 5.94
CA PHE A 83 -6.97 1.60 7.05
C PHE A 83 -7.86 0.39 7.32
N PHE A 84 -8.25 -0.34 6.27
CA PHE A 84 -9.03 -1.57 6.41
C PHE A 84 -8.20 -2.67 7.10
N GLU A 85 -6.94 -2.88 6.68
CA GLU A 85 -6.04 -3.87 7.27
C GLU A 85 -5.77 -3.56 8.74
N PHE A 86 -5.37 -2.31 9.04
CA PHE A 86 -5.19 -1.84 10.41
C PHE A 86 -6.46 -2.04 11.25
N GLY A 87 -7.63 -1.70 10.70
CA GLY A 87 -8.90 -1.89 11.40
C GLY A 87 -9.23 -3.36 11.67
N ALA A 88 -8.89 -4.25 10.73
CA ALA A 88 -9.08 -5.68 10.90
C ALA A 88 -8.18 -6.25 12.00
N ASP A 89 -6.92 -5.81 12.05
CA ASP A 89 -5.97 -6.25 13.07
C ASP A 89 -6.39 -5.78 14.45
N MET A 90 -6.81 -4.52 14.58
CA MET A 90 -7.23 -3.94 15.86
C MET A 90 -8.58 -4.43 16.37
N LEU A 91 -9.55 -4.71 15.49
CA LEU A 91 -10.92 -5.05 15.88
C LEU A 91 -11.21 -6.55 15.88
N PHE A 92 -10.52 -7.31 15.04
CA PHE A 92 -10.76 -8.75 14.84
C PHE A 92 -9.55 -9.61 15.21
N GLU A 93 -8.52 -9.02 15.83
CA GLU A 93 -7.29 -9.72 16.27
C GLU A 93 -6.68 -10.52 15.10
N LYS A 94 -6.59 -9.89 13.94
CA LYS A 94 -5.94 -10.44 12.74
C LYS A 94 -4.48 -10.00 12.69
N ASP A 95 -3.77 -10.46 11.70
CA ASP A 95 -2.41 -10.07 11.36
C ASP A 95 -2.35 -9.87 9.83
N MET A 96 -3.11 -8.85 9.38
CA MET A 96 -3.15 -8.47 7.96
C MET A 96 -1.93 -7.62 7.61
N GLN A 97 -1.60 -6.66 8.49
CA GLN A 97 -0.35 -5.90 8.44
C GLN A 97 0.77 -6.75 9.04
N LYS A 98 1.61 -7.30 8.19
CA LYS A 98 2.62 -8.28 8.60
C LYS A 98 3.71 -7.68 9.48
N ASP A 99 3.94 -8.30 10.62
CA ASP A 99 4.98 -7.89 11.55
C ASP A 99 6.38 -8.10 10.96
N THR A 100 7.24 -7.11 11.18
CA THR A 100 8.66 -7.20 10.81
C THR A 100 9.53 -7.17 12.06
N VAL A 101 10.49 -8.09 12.13
CA VAL A 101 11.49 -8.07 13.21
C VAL A 101 12.57 -7.06 12.90
N ILE A 102 12.68 -6.04 13.77
CA ILE A 102 13.68 -4.98 13.65
C ILE A 102 14.73 -5.10 14.77
N THR A 103 15.95 -4.66 14.48
CA THR A 103 17.08 -4.71 15.44
C THR A 103 17.45 -3.35 16.01
N ALA A 104 16.76 -2.29 15.60
CA ALA A 104 16.96 -0.95 16.11
C ALA A 104 15.65 -0.20 16.25
N ILE A 105 15.50 0.56 17.32
CA ILE A 105 14.40 1.50 17.53
C ILE A 105 14.94 2.87 17.94
N HIS A 106 14.23 3.90 17.50
CA HIS A 106 14.51 5.29 17.82
C HIS A 106 13.24 5.92 18.38
N SER A 107 13.26 6.28 19.66
CA SER A 107 12.04 6.76 20.33
C SER A 107 12.31 7.96 21.23
N GLY A 108 11.50 8.99 21.08
CA GLY A 108 11.45 10.09 22.02
C GLY A 108 10.70 9.74 23.31
N LEU A 109 9.77 8.77 23.25
CA LEU A 109 8.94 8.38 24.38
C LEU A 109 9.77 7.79 25.54
N ILE A 110 10.74 6.93 25.22
CA ILE A 110 11.57 6.26 26.24
C ILE A 110 12.75 7.09 26.73
N SER A 111 13.00 8.26 26.15
CA SER A 111 14.09 9.14 26.58
C SER A 111 13.81 9.83 27.92
N GLY A 112 12.54 10.02 28.27
CA GLY A 112 12.12 10.78 29.45
C GLY A 112 12.45 12.27 29.41
N LYS A 113 12.98 12.78 28.30
CA LYS A 113 13.35 14.19 28.12
C LYS A 113 12.75 14.77 26.85
N PRO A 114 12.23 16.02 26.88
CA PRO A 114 11.69 16.67 25.69
C PRO A 114 12.75 16.81 24.59
N ASN A 115 12.35 16.55 23.33
CA ASN A 115 13.22 16.71 22.15
C ASN A 115 14.51 15.87 22.15
N VAL A 116 14.59 14.84 22.98
CA VAL A 116 15.71 13.88 23.00
C VAL A 116 15.21 12.55 22.45
N ILE A 117 15.90 11.99 21.46
CA ILE A 117 15.60 10.68 20.90
C ILE A 117 16.58 9.67 21.47
N MET A 118 16.04 8.62 22.09
CA MET A 118 16.85 7.47 22.50
C MET A 118 17.02 6.53 21.31
N HIS A 119 18.25 6.05 21.13
CA HIS A 119 18.60 5.09 20.09
C HIS A 119 18.98 3.77 20.78
N ILE A 120 18.16 2.74 20.55
CA ILE A 120 18.48 1.36 20.96
C ILE A 120 18.87 0.61 19.68
N ARG A 121 20.00 -0.04 19.69
CA ARG A 121 20.54 -0.77 18.54
C ARG A 121 20.93 -2.19 18.96
N ASP A 122 21.14 -3.04 17.97
CA ASP A 122 21.59 -4.41 18.18
C ASP A 122 20.67 -5.18 19.14
N ILE A 123 19.35 -5.01 18.94
CA ILE A 123 18.33 -5.71 19.74
C ILE A 123 18.38 -7.18 19.36
N THR A 124 18.65 -8.03 20.35
CA THR A 124 18.79 -9.47 20.18
C THR A 124 17.67 -10.27 20.86
N SER A 125 16.85 -9.62 21.68
CA SER A 125 15.73 -10.26 22.36
C SER A 125 14.69 -9.22 22.81
N THR A 126 13.44 -9.64 22.87
CA THR A 126 12.33 -8.86 23.43
C THR A 126 11.62 -9.69 24.50
N VAL A 127 11.40 -9.06 25.67
CA VAL A 127 10.69 -9.66 26.79
C VAL A 127 9.38 -8.91 27.02
N VAL A 128 8.27 -9.63 27.02
CA VAL A 128 6.93 -9.11 27.30
C VAL A 128 6.32 -9.84 28.47
N ASN A 129 5.86 -9.12 29.49
CA ASN A 129 5.30 -9.69 30.71
C ASN A 129 6.23 -10.70 31.43
N GLY A 130 7.53 -10.56 31.27
CA GLY A 130 8.53 -11.45 31.86
C GLY A 130 8.90 -12.67 31.02
N GLU A 131 8.26 -12.87 29.89
CA GLU A 131 8.54 -13.95 28.94
C GLU A 131 9.28 -13.44 27.70
N ASN A 132 10.32 -14.18 27.30
CA ASN A 132 11.07 -13.89 26.09
C ASN A 132 10.26 -14.38 24.88
N LEU A 133 10.00 -13.50 23.91
CA LEU A 133 9.25 -13.84 22.71
C LEU A 133 9.98 -14.81 21.75
N GLY A 134 11.27 -15.09 21.99
CA GLY A 134 12.05 -16.00 21.16
C GLY A 134 12.42 -15.43 19.78
N ILE A 135 12.21 -14.13 19.55
CA ILE A 135 12.62 -13.42 18.34
C ILE A 135 13.96 -12.72 18.56
N ASN A 136 14.81 -12.68 17.52
CA ASN A 136 16.10 -12.00 17.58
C ASN A 136 15.97 -10.52 17.22
N GLY A 137 15.15 -9.78 17.96
CA GLY A 137 14.84 -8.38 17.66
C GLY A 137 13.60 -7.89 18.40
N TYR A 138 12.98 -6.88 17.83
CA TYR A 138 11.75 -6.24 18.31
C TYR A 138 10.70 -6.24 17.19
N LEU A 139 9.43 -6.43 17.51
CA LEU A 139 8.33 -6.37 16.53
C LEU A 139 7.93 -4.92 16.25
N ASP A 140 7.77 -4.58 14.98
CA ASP A 140 7.28 -3.26 14.56
C ASP A 140 5.75 -3.14 14.49
N ILE A 141 5.04 -4.24 14.67
CA ILE A 141 3.58 -4.34 14.61
C ILE A 141 2.96 -3.77 13.31
N GLY A 142 3.53 -4.11 12.15
CA GLY A 142 2.97 -3.84 10.83
C GLY A 142 3.31 -2.46 10.21
N LEU A 143 4.04 -1.58 10.90
CA LEU A 143 4.39 -0.25 10.35
C LEU A 143 5.23 -0.35 9.06
N ILE A 144 6.22 -1.23 9.04
CA ILE A 144 7.11 -1.42 7.88
C ILE A 144 6.33 -2.01 6.71
N ASP A 145 5.42 -2.92 6.97
CA ASP A 145 4.55 -3.53 5.94
C ASP A 145 3.67 -2.48 5.29
N THR A 146 2.89 -1.74 6.06
CA THR A 146 2.08 -0.60 5.58
C THR A 146 2.88 0.38 4.72
N MET A 147 4.05 0.80 5.19
CA MET A 147 4.88 1.76 4.45
C MET A 147 5.42 1.18 3.15
N LYS A 148 5.79 -0.08 3.15
CA LYS A 148 6.26 -0.81 1.97
C LYS A 148 5.13 -0.94 0.94
N ASP A 149 3.91 -1.28 1.36
CA ASP A 149 2.77 -1.50 0.48
C ASP A 149 2.27 -0.19 -0.13
N LEU A 150 2.25 0.89 0.63
CA LEU A 150 2.03 2.23 0.08
C LEU A 150 3.11 2.62 -0.94
N LEU A 151 4.38 2.26 -0.70
CA LEU A 151 5.48 2.55 -1.64
C LEU A 151 5.35 1.76 -2.94
N VAL A 152 5.01 0.48 -2.88
CA VAL A 152 4.86 -0.33 -4.10
C VAL A 152 3.58 0.02 -4.86
N ASN A 153 2.50 0.41 -4.16
CA ASN A 153 1.31 1.00 -4.78
C ASN A 153 1.65 2.31 -5.53
N PHE A 154 2.44 3.18 -4.89
CA PHE A 154 2.98 4.40 -5.52
C PHE A 154 3.73 4.09 -6.82
N VAL A 155 4.63 3.10 -6.80
CA VAL A 155 5.38 2.69 -8.00
C VAL A 155 4.43 2.22 -9.10
N GLY A 156 3.43 1.41 -8.78
CA GLY A 156 2.40 0.96 -9.73
C GLY A 156 1.66 2.13 -10.38
N ALA A 157 1.24 3.10 -9.58
CA ALA A 157 0.55 4.31 -10.06
C ALA A 157 1.45 5.17 -10.97
N VAL A 158 2.70 5.41 -10.57
CA VAL A 158 3.67 6.19 -11.37
C VAL A 158 3.95 5.54 -12.72
N VAL A 159 4.09 4.21 -12.75
CA VAL A 159 4.31 3.48 -14.02
C VAL A 159 3.11 3.67 -14.93
N PHE A 160 1.88 3.50 -14.43
CA PHE A 160 0.68 3.73 -15.23
C PHE A 160 0.60 5.16 -15.75
N ASP A 161 0.79 6.15 -14.90
CA ASP A 161 0.65 7.56 -15.25
C ASP A 161 1.73 8.02 -16.23
N THR A 162 2.93 7.45 -16.16
CA THR A 162 3.98 7.69 -17.16
C THR A 162 3.53 7.22 -18.54
N ILE A 163 2.97 6.03 -18.64
CA ILE A 163 2.40 5.49 -19.89
C ILE A 163 1.23 6.36 -20.36
N GLY A 164 0.32 6.70 -19.46
CA GLY A 164 -0.84 7.56 -19.72
C GLY A 164 -0.46 8.96 -20.23
N TRP A 165 0.58 9.56 -19.65
CA TRP A 165 1.12 10.83 -20.10
C TRP A 165 1.59 10.80 -21.55
N PHE A 166 2.40 9.82 -21.92
CA PHE A 166 2.87 9.68 -23.30
C PHE A 166 1.72 9.41 -24.27
N TYR A 167 0.74 8.60 -23.85
CA TYR A 167 -0.46 8.34 -24.65
C TYR A 167 -1.26 9.62 -24.93
N LEU A 168 -1.50 10.47 -23.92
CA LEU A 168 -2.23 11.71 -24.09
C LEU A 168 -1.45 12.73 -24.94
N LYS A 169 -0.14 12.82 -24.72
CA LYS A 169 0.73 13.74 -25.47
C LYS A 169 0.84 13.38 -26.96
N GLY A 170 0.75 12.09 -27.28
CA GLY A 170 0.74 11.65 -28.69
C GLY A 170 -0.60 11.88 -29.41
N ARG A 171 -1.66 12.28 -28.69
CA ARG A 171 -2.99 12.57 -29.24
C ARG A 171 -3.28 14.08 -29.37
N SER A 172 -2.48 14.93 -28.74
CA SER A 172 -2.54 16.38 -28.84
C SER A 172 -1.70 16.89 -30.00
#